data_d045b7e439e272fa7a9943dcdfc63411
#
_entry.id   d045b7e439e272fa7a9943dcdfc63411
#
_cell.length_a   1.000
_cell.length_b   1.000
_cell.length_c   1.000
_cell.angle_alpha   90.00
_cell.angle_beta   90.00
_cell.angle_gamma   90.00
#
_symmetry.space_group_name_H-M   'P 1'
#
loop_
_entity.id
_entity.type
_entity.pdbx_description
1 polymer ?
#
loop_
_entity_poly.entity_id
_entity_poly.type
_entity_poly.pdbx_seq_one_letter_code
_entity_poly.pdbx_strand_id
1 'polypeptide(L)'
;MYDREEEMKKFIILISIYNDWKSVFKLIENIDLQIIDWDAVVSILIVNDASTEDRPKTELNLKKIKSVRIINMKKNRGHARCNAVGLKFLSEKEDFDYIILMDGDGEDRPEELTLLFNKSKENPLKTVTANRKKRSEGPFFKFLYQSHKVLAYILTGKLIKFGNYVCLPKIFAAKLAKQACIWSSFSGTVAKIISDSDRTSVASIKGKRYFGPSKMSFFDLLIHSFSIIAVFRRTTIVRSTLFLIFYLFFVFSNLSIITLL
;
A
#
# COMPACT_ATOMS: atom_id res chain seq x y z
N MET A 1 30.31 31.83 3.63
CA MET A 1 28.95 31.48 4.06
C MET A 1 28.22 31.07 2.80
N TYR A 2 28.26 29.75 2.48
CA TYR A 2 27.56 29.22 1.31
C TYR A 2 26.10 29.07 1.69
N ASP A 3 25.23 29.96 1.22
CA ASP A 3 23.79 29.72 1.14
C ASP A 3 23.58 28.49 0.23
N ARG A 4 23.39 27.33 0.81
CA ARG A 4 22.72 26.24 0.12
C ARG A 4 21.25 26.66 0.03
N GLU A 5 20.81 27.19 -1.12
CA GLU A 5 19.39 27.17 -1.45
C GLU A 5 18.93 25.71 -1.25
N GLU A 6 18.14 25.47 -0.24
CA GLU A 6 17.57 24.14 0.01
C GLU A 6 16.68 23.79 -1.19
N GLU A 7 17.19 22.98 -2.09
CA GLU A 7 16.46 22.53 -3.27
C GLU A 7 15.15 21.88 -2.81
N MET A 8 14.02 22.46 -3.24
CA MET A 8 12.69 21.98 -2.83
C MET A 8 12.55 20.49 -3.09
N LYS A 9 12.12 19.73 -2.07
CA LYS A 9 11.92 18.28 -2.15
C LYS A 9 10.89 17.89 -3.20
N LYS A 10 11.20 16.84 -3.96
CA LYS A 10 10.37 16.32 -5.05
C LYS A 10 9.55 15.13 -4.55
N PHE A 11 8.24 15.30 -4.53
CA PHE A 11 7.28 14.25 -4.19
C PHE A 11 6.55 13.77 -5.44
N ILE A 12 6.42 12.46 -5.59
CA ILE A 12 5.59 11.87 -6.63
C ILE A 12 4.48 11.06 -5.97
N ILE A 13 3.22 11.38 -6.28
CA ILE A 13 2.08 10.62 -5.82
C ILE A 13 1.77 9.55 -6.86
N LEU A 14 1.86 8.27 -6.46
CA LEU A 14 1.60 7.12 -7.30
C LEU A 14 0.21 6.57 -7.02
N ILE A 15 -0.65 6.58 -8.05
CA ILE A 15 -2.05 6.17 -7.97
C ILE A 15 -2.32 5.10 -9.02
N SER A 16 -2.88 3.96 -8.62
CA SER A 16 -3.37 2.94 -9.56
C SER A 16 -4.88 2.98 -9.70
N ILE A 17 -5.38 2.82 -10.94
CA ILE A 17 -6.81 2.87 -11.25
C ILE A 17 -7.24 1.74 -12.18
N TYR A 18 -8.50 1.34 -12.08
CA TYR A 18 -9.20 0.51 -13.06
C TYR A 18 -10.67 0.94 -13.14
N ASN A 19 -11.10 1.44 -14.31
CA ASN A 19 -12.47 1.92 -14.55
C ASN A 19 -12.97 2.90 -13.48
N ASP A 20 -12.11 3.83 -13.06
CA ASP A 20 -12.42 4.76 -11.97
C ASP A 20 -11.87 6.19 -12.27
N TRP A 21 -11.98 6.61 -13.55
CA TRP A 21 -11.47 7.89 -14.00
C TRP A 21 -12.11 9.08 -13.28
N LYS A 22 -13.41 9.01 -13.01
CA LYS A 22 -14.13 10.09 -12.30
C LYS A 22 -13.59 10.29 -10.90
N SER A 23 -13.33 9.18 -10.18
CA SER A 23 -12.79 9.24 -8.83
C SER A 23 -11.38 9.81 -8.81
N VAL A 24 -10.49 9.36 -9.71
CA VAL A 24 -9.11 9.84 -9.70
C VAL A 24 -9.01 11.31 -10.11
N PHE A 25 -9.84 11.82 -11.02
CA PHE A 25 -9.84 13.23 -11.36
C PHE A 25 -10.29 14.09 -10.18
N LYS A 26 -11.38 13.67 -9.50
CA LYS A 26 -11.82 14.33 -8.26
C LYS A 26 -10.76 14.26 -7.17
N LEU A 27 -10.06 13.13 -7.04
CA LEU A 27 -8.96 12.97 -6.10
C LEU A 27 -7.82 13.96 -6.40
N ILE A 28 -7.41 14.09 -7.67
CA ILE A 28 -6.33 15.00 -8.08
C ILE A 28 -6.68 16.45 -7.77
N GLU A 29 -7.91 16.89 -8.05
CA GLU A 29 -8.37 18.24 -7.67
C GLU A 29 -8.29 18.47 -6.15
N ASN A 30 -8.73 17.48 -5.36
CA ASN A 30 -8.66 17.57 -3.90
C ASN A 30 -7.22 17.55 -3.39
N ILE A 31 -6.33 16.75 -4.00
CA ILE A 31 -4.90 16.75 -3.68
C ILE A 31 -4.31 18.14 -3.94
N ASP A 32 -4.57 18.71 -5.11
CA ASP A 32 -4.01 20.02 -5.48
C ASP A 32 -4.37 21.12 -4.45
N LEU A 33 -5.59 21.08 -3.93
CA LEU A 33 -6.04 21.98 -2.87
C LEU A 33 -5.32 21.74 -1.53
N GLN A 34 -5.09 20.45 -1.18
CA GLN A 34 -4.50 20.11 0.11
C GLN A 34 -2.99 20.38 0.19
N ILE A 35 -2.30 20.40 -0.94
CA ILE A 35 -0.85 20.62 -1.00
C ILE A 35 -0.46 22.06 -1.33
N ILE A 36 -1.41 23.00 -1.34
CA ILE A 36 -1.16 24.38 -1.81
C ILE A 36 0.00 25.05 -1.04
N ASP A 37 0.09 24.78 0.25
CA ASP A 37 1.08 25.38 1.16
C ASP A 37 2.33 24.49 1.34
N TRP A 38 2.47 23.41 0.56
CA TRP A 38 3.65 22.56 0.68
C TRP A 38 4.88 23.25 0.09
N ASP A 39 5.94 23.29 0.87
CA ASP A 39 7.28 23.66 0.40
C ASP A 39 7.93 22.45 -0.30
N ALA A 40 7.36 22.06 -1.44
CA ALA A 40 7.78 20.92 -2.23
C ALA A 40 7.28 21.01 -3.67
N VAL A 41 7.97 20.32 -4.58
CA VAL A 41 7.51 20.06 -5.94
C VAL A 41 6.73 18.75 -5.96
N VAL A 42 5.46 18.77 -6.35
CA VAL A 42 4.60 17.59 -6.38
C VAL A 42 4.20 17.25 -7.81
N SER A 43 4.36 15.99 -8.18
CA SER A 43 3.87 15.42 -9.45
C SER A 43 3.04 14.17 -9.18
N ILE A 44 2.18 13.79 -10.13
CA ILE A 44 1.34 12.58 -10.02
C ILE A 44 1.70 11.62 -11.15
N LEU A 45 1.81 10.34 -10.81
CA LEU A 45 1.85 9.23 -11.75
C LEU A 45 0.64 8.33 -11.56
N ILE A 46 -0.19 8.24 -12.56
CA ILE A 46 -1.33 7.31 -12.61
C ILE A 46 -0.88 6.06 -13.36
N VAL A 47 -1.14 4.88 -12.79
CA VAL A 47 -1.03 3.59 -13.50
C VAL A 47 -2.42 3.08 -13.77
N ASN A 48 -2.83 3.14 -15.02
CA ASN A 48 -4.11 2.65 -15.51
C ASN A 48 -4.01 1.15 -15.82
N ASP A 49 -4.76 0.32 -15.11
CA ASP A 49 -4.76 -1.14 -15.23
C ASP A 49 -5.61 -1.64 -16.42
N ALA A 50 -5.38 -1.07 -17.61
CA ALA A 50 -6.12 -1.36 -18.82
C ALA A 50 -7.65 -1.14 -18.65
N SER A 51 -8.04 0.04 -18.17
CA SER A 51 -9.45 0.42 -18.09
C SER A 51 -10.14 0.27 -19.45
N THR A 52 -11.36 -0.26 -19.43
CA THR A 52 -12.25 -0.37 -20.58
C THR A 52 -13.13 0.87 -20.78
N GLU A 53 -13.22 1.71 -19.74
CA GLU A 53 -13.89 3.01 -19.78
C GLU A 53 -12.94 4.06 -20.36
N ASP A 54 -13.46 4.92 -21.22
CA ASP A 54 -12.71 6.02 -21.79
C ASP A 54 -12.31 7.05 -20.72
N ARG A 55 -11.11 7.57 -20.87
CA ARG A 55 -10.67 8.70 -20.05
C ARG A 55 -11.50 9.94 -20.39
N PRO A 56 -12.08 10.64 -19.39
CA PRO A 56 -12.74 11.91 -19.60
C PRO A 56 -11.81 12.93 -20.29
N LYS A 57 -12.36 13.70 -21.22
CA LYS A 57 -11.62 14.78 -21.91
C LYS A 57 -11.49 16.05 -21.06
N THR A 58 -11.91 15.99 -19.80
CA THR A 58 -11.86 17.13 -18.87
C THR A 58 -10.42 17.53 -18.61
N GLU A 59 -10.11 18.79 -18.82
CA GLU A 59 -8.83 19.39 -18.41
C GLU A 59 -8.84 19.63 -16.91
N LEU A 60 -7.74 19.28 -16.25
CA LEU A 60 -7.51 19.55 -14.83
C LEU A 60 -6.86 20.93 -14.71
N ASN A 61 -7.54 21.86 -14.04
CA ASN A 61 -6.96 23.16 -13.72
C ASN A 61 -6.25 23.08 -12.38
N LEU A 62 -4.97 22.75 -12.40
CA LEU A 62 -4.14 22.51 -11.22
C LEU A 62 -3.26 23.72 -10.92
N LYS A 63 -3.16 24.08 -9.64
CA LYS A 63 -2.40 25.26 -9.17
C LYS A 63 -1.03 24.89 -8.62
N LYS A 64 -0.92 23.74 -7.97
CA LYS A 64 0.28 23.32 -7.23
C LYS A 64 0.93 22.07 -7.82
N ILE A 65 0.15 21.14 -8.35
CA ILE A 65 0.67 19.94 -8.99
C ILE A 65 1.39 20.31 -10.28
N LYS A 66 2.68 19.99 -10.35
CA LYS A 66 3.54 20.32 -11.51
C LYS A 66 3.18 19.53 -12.77
N SER A 67 2.84 18.26 -12.62
CA SER A 67 2.51 17.39 -13.75
C SER A 67 1.68 16.17 -13.33
N VAL A 68 0.81 15.71 -14.25
CA VAL A 68 0.08 14.45 -14.13
C VAL A 68 0.41 13.59 -15.32
N ARG A 69 0.99 12.41 -15.08
CA ARG A 69 1.39 11.46 -16.13
C ARG A 69 0.64 10.15 -15.97
N ILE A 70 0.46 9.41 -17.07
CA ILE A 70 -0.29 8.17 -17.10
C ILE A 70 0.54 7.09 -17.76
N ILE A 71 0.64 5.94 -17.11
CA ILE A 71 1.11 4.69 -17.69
C ILE A 71 -0.11 3.80 -17.93
N ASN A 72 -0.31 3.34 -19.17
CA ASN A 72 -1.36 2.40 -19.51
C ASN A 72 -0.80 0.98 -19.54
N MET A 73 -1.36 0.10 -18.73
CA MET A 73 -1.06 -1.33 -18.78
C MET A 73 -1.70 -1.96 -20.03
N LYS A 74 -1.02 -2.95 -20.63
CA LYS A 74 -1.57 -3.66 -21.80
C LYS A 74 -2.75 -4.59 -21.47
N LYS A 75 -2.85 -5.04 -20.21
CA LYS A 75 -3.90 -5.93 -19.69
C LYS A 75 -4.13 -5.62 -18.23
N ASN A 76 -5.36 -5.84 -17.76
CA ASN A 76 -5.65 -5.80 -16.33
C ASN A 76 -4.84 -6.88 -15.60
N ARG A 77 -4.07 -6.46 -14.62
CA ARG A 77 -3.17 -7.31 -13.81
C ARG A 77 -3.41 -7.18 -12.33
N GLY A 78 -4.29 -6.27 -11.95
CA GLY A 78 -4.65 -5.98 -10.57
C GLY A 78 -3.74 -4.94 -9.91
N HIS A 79 -4.30 -4.31 -8.91
CA HIS A 79 -3.76 -3.16 -8.18
C HIS A 79 -2.29 -3.33 -7.73
N ALA A 80 -1.93 -4.49 -7.14
CA ALA A 80 -0.57 -4.73 -6.65
C ALA A 80 0.48 -4.65 -7.77
N ARG A 81 0.13 -5.13 -8.97
CA ARG A 81 1.03 -5.08 -10.13
C ARG A 81 1.14 -3.67 -10.72
N CYS A 82 0.07 -2.89 -10.69
CA CYS A 82 0.12 -1.47 -11.08
C CYS A 82 1.05 -0.69 -10.16
N ASN A 83 0.93 -0.88 -8.84
CA ASN A 83 1.85 -0.27 -7.87
C ASN A 83 3.30 -0.69 -8.12
N ALA A 84 3.55 -1.98 -8.42
CA ALA A 84 4.88 -2.48 -8.73
C ALA A 84 5.47 -1.86 -10.01
N VAL A 85 4.65 -1.74 -11.09
CA VAL A 85 5.05 -1.09 -12.35
C VAL A 85 5.38 0.39 -12.11
N GLY A 86 4.50 1.12 -11.44
CA GLY A 86 4.70 2.53 -11.15
C GLY A 86 5.96 2.76 -10.31
N LEU A 87 6.13 1.97 -9.24
CA LEU A 87 7.30 2.07 -8.36
C LEU A 87 8.61 1.76 -9.10
N LYS A 88 8.60 0.72 -9.95
CA LYS A 88 9.77 0.37 -10.78
C LYS A 88 10.09 1.48 -11.77
N PHE A 89 9.09 1.97 -12.51
CA PHE A 89 9.26 3.06 -13.47
C PHE A 89 9.86 4.30 -12.80
N LEU A 90 9.29 4.75 -11.68
CA LEU A 90 9.78 5.90 -10.95
C LEU A 90 11.22 5.69 -10.47
N SER A 91 11.52 4.53 -9.90
CA SER A 91 12.87 4.23 -9.39
C SER A 91 13.95 4.16 -10.47
N GLU A 92 13.58 3.83 -11.71
CA GLU A 92 14.54 3.68 -12.83
C GLU A 92 14.65 4.92 -13.73
N LYS A 93 13.59 5.73 -13.81
CA LYS A 93 13.43 6.76 -14.84
C LYS A 93 13.26 8.18 -14.30
N GLU A 94 13.03 8.35 -13.01
CA GLU A 94 12.64 9.63 -12.45
C GLU A 94 13.57 10.07 -11.31
N ASP A 95 13.68 11.38 -11.18
CA ASP A 95 14.33 11.99 -10.03
C ASP A 95 13.27 12.46 -9.02
N PHE A 96 13.35 11.95 -7.79
CA PHE A 96 12.45 12.28 -6.69
C PHE A 96 13.14 12.04 -5.35
N ASP A 97 12.63 12.68 -4.30
CA ASP A 97 13.02 12.39 -2.91
C ASP A 97 12.07 11.40 -2.25
N TYR A 98 10.76 11.53 -2.52
CA TYR A 98 9.71 10.72 -1.91
C TYR A 98 8.67 10.26 -2.92
N ILE A 99 8.14 9.06 -2.70
CA ILE A 99 6.93 8.57 -3.38
C ILE A 99 5.84 8.39 -2.34
N ILE A 100 4.65 8.95 -2.58
CA ILE A 100 3.45 8.64 -1.80
C ILE A 100 2.56 7.74 -2.65
N LEU A 101 2.31 6.51 -2.17
CA LEU A 101 1.31 5.64 -2.77
C LEU A 101 -0.03 5.90 -2.11
N MET A 102 -1.11 5.93 -2.91
CA MET A 102 -2.48 6.01 -2.43
C MET A 102 -3.47 5.42 -3.43
N ASP A 103 -4.62 4.98 -2.93
CA ASP A 103 -5.71 4.45 -3.75
C ASP A 103 -6.45 5.58 -4.47
N GLY A 104 -6.89 5.34 -5.73
CA GLY A 104 -7.48 6.37 -6.60
C GLY A 104 -8.96 6.70 -6.36
N ASP A 105 -9.59 6.09 -5.37
CA ASP A 105 -11.04 6.12 -5.15
C ASP A 105 -11.54 7.09 -4.07
N GLY A 106 -10.62 7.73 -3.35
CA GLY A 106 -10.89 8.67 -2.26
C GLY A 106 -11.00 8.00 -0.87
N GLU A 107 -10.86 6.66 -0.77
CA GLU A 107 -10.80 6.00 0.54
C GLU A 107 -9.52 6.33 1.32
N ASP A 108 -8.40 6.57 0.62
CA ASP A 108 -7.21 7.21 1.14
C ASP A 108 -7.42 8.72 1.01
N ARG A 109 -7.60 9.38 2.15
CA ARG A 109 -8.08 10.76 2.22
C ARG A 109 -6.99 11.77 1.84
N PRO A 110 -7.23 12.67 0.86
CA PRO A 110 -6.27 13.73 0.50
C PRO A 110 -5.91 14.63 1.68
N GLU A 111 -6.86 14.86 2.60
CA GLU A 111 -6.65 15.70 3.79
C GLU A 111 -5.58 15.14 4.73
N GLU A 112 -5.29 13.85 4.63
CA GLU A 112 -4.26 13.19 5.43
C GLU A 112 -2.86 13.22 4.78
N LEU A 113 -2.74 13.69 3.52
CA LEU A 113 -1.44 13.86 2.84
C LEU A 113 -0.48 14.74 3.65
N THR A 114 -1.00 15.83 4.23
CA THR A 114 -0.19 16.74 5.06
C THR A 114 0.38 16.06 6.30
N LEU A 115 -0.34 15.07 6.87
CA LEU A 115 0.20 14.26 7.98
C LEU A 115 1.40 13.41 7.54
N LEU A 116 1.30 12.77 6.36
CA LEU A 116 2.40 12.00 5.77
C LEU A 116 3.58 12.89 5.43
N PHE A 117 3.33 14.04 4.80
CA PHE A 117 4.33 15.02 4.42
C PHE A 117 5.10 15.54 5.64
N ASN A 118 4.41 16.06 6.66
CA ASN A 118 5.05 16.56 7.87
C ASN A 118 5.84 15.46 8.58
N LYS A 119 5.26 14.26 8.67
CA LYS A 119 5.95 13.12 9.30
C LYS A 119 7.18 12.67 8.54
N SER A 120 7.19 12.80 7.20
CA SER A 120 8.38 12.52 6.39
C SER A 120 9.47 13.57 6.58
N LYS A 121 9.12 14.83 6.77
CA LYS A 121 10.08 15.91 7.11
C LYS A 121 10.72 15.69 8.49
N GLU A 122 9.93 15.29 9.50
CA GLU A 122 10.44 14.94 10.83
C GLU A 122 11.34 13.71 10.83
N ASN A 123 11.12 12.79 9.87
CA ASN A 123 11.82 11.50 9.80
C ASN A 123 12.27 11.21 8.35
N PRO A 124 13.21 11.97 7.79
CA PRO A 124 13.51 11.96 6.35
C PRO A 124 14.03 10.64 5.80
N LEU A 125 14.58 9.78 6.67
CA LEU A 125 15.09 8.45 6.30
C LEU A 125 14.12 7.31 6.65
N LYS A 126 12.91 7.60 7.15
CA LYS A 126 11.93 6.57 7.51
C LYS A 126 10.74 6.55 6.55
N THR A 127 10.26 5.35 6.32
CA THR A 127 8.96 5.14 5.65
C THR A 127 7.83 5.54 6.59
N VAL A 128 6.89 6.37 6.12
CA VAL A 128 5.72 6.78 6.87
C VAL A 128 4.49 6.01 6.39
N THR A 129 3.86 5.24 7.28
CA THR A 129 2.66 4.45 6.95
C THR A 129 1.41 5.09 7.55
N ALA A 130 0.30 5.12 6.79
CA ALA A 130 -1.00 5.51 7.31
C ALA A 130 -1.70 4.32 7.96
N ASN A 131 -1.77 4.32 9.30
CA ASN A 131 -2.36 3.23 10.07
C ASN A 131 -3.84 3.48 10.32
N ARG A 132 -4.72 2.68 9.71
CA ARG A 132 -6.18 2.83 9.83
C ARG A 132 -6.66 2.52 11.25
N LYS A 133 -7.23 3.52 11.94
CA LYS A 133 -7.69 3.41 13.35
C LYS A 133 -9.12 2.87 13.53
N LYS A 134 -10.03 3.10 12.57
CA LYS A 134 -11.44 2.69 12.65
C LYS A 134 -11.91 1.97 11.40
N ARG A 135 -12.72 0.92 11.59
CA ARG A 135 -13.48 0.25 10.54
C ARG A 135 -14.96 0.30 10.91
N SER A 136 -15.77 0.66 9.92
CA SER A 136 -17.24 0.79 10.04
C SER A 136 -18.00 -0.50 9.69
N GLU A 137 -17.29 -1.63 9.59
CA GLU A 137 -17.85 -2.91 9.14
C GLU A 137 -18.64 -3.60 10.26
N GLY A 138 -19.67 -4.39 9.88
CA GLY A 138 -20.50 -5.16 10.81
C GLY A 138 -19.72 -6.18 11.65
N PRO A 139 -20.30 -6.73 12.74
CA PRO A 139 -19.60 -7.59 13.70
C PRO A 139 -19.05 -8.88 13.07
N PHE A 140 -19.76 -9.48 12.12
CA PHE A 140 -19.31 -10.68 11.40
C PHE A 140 -18.03 -10.42 10.59
N PHE A 141 -17.97 -9.32 9.83
CA PHE A 141 -16.78 -8.95 9.08
C PHE A 141 -15.61 -8.58 9.99
N LYS A 142 -15.88 -7.95 11.13
CA LYS A 142 -14.85 -7.71 12.16
C LYS A 142 -14.26 -9.01 12.69
N PHE A 143 -15.08 -10.01 12.97
CA PHE A 143 -14.62 -11.33 13.42
C PHE A 143 -13.74 -12.02 12.36
N LEU A 144 -14.22 -12.10 11.11
CA LEU A 144 -13.44 -12.69 9.99
C LEU A 144 -12.10 -11.98 9.81
N TYR A 145 -12.12 -10.66 9.88
CA TYR A 145 -10.89 -9.87 9.75
C TYR A 145 -9.90 -10.11 10.90
N GLN A 146 -10.39 -10.21 12.15
CA GLN A 146 -9.51 -10.51 13.28
C GLN A 146 -8.94 -11.93 13.18
N SER A 147 -9.76 -12.92 12.82
CA SER A 147 -9.32 -14.29 12.58
C SER A 147 -8.25 -14.36 11.50
N HIS A 148 -8.46 -13.65 10.36
CA HIS A 148 -7.46 -13.52 9.31
C HIS A 148 -6.16 -12.86 9.83
N LYS A 149 -6.25 -11.80 10.61
CA LYS A 149 -5.07 -11.13 11.20
C LYS A 149 -4.25 -12.05 12.10
N VAL A 150 -4.94 -12.82 12.94
CA VAL A 150 -4.30 -13.80 13.83
C VAL A 150 -3.62 -14.88 12.99
N LEU A 151 -4.31 -15.46 12.01
CA LEU A 151 -3.75 -16.47 11.12
C LEU A 151 -2.54 -15.93 10.34
N ALA A 152 -2.65 -14.75 9.76
CA ALA A 152 -1.55 -14.10 9.06
C ALA A 152 -0.34 -13.87 9.98
N TYR A 153 -0.57 -13.44 11.22
CA TYR A 153 0.49 -13.28 12.23
C TYR A 153 1.15 -14.60 12.59
N ILE A 154 0.36 -15.65 12.85
CA ILE A 154 0.87 -17.00 13.12
C ILE A 154 1.76 -17.48 11.98
N LEU A 155 1.30 -17.36 10.74
CA LEU A 155 2.01 -17.85 9.55
C LEU A 155 3.23 -16.99 9.17
N THR A 156 3.12 -15.65 9.28
CA THR A 156 4.15 -14.73 8.78
C THR A 156 5.07 -14.16 9.87
N GLY A 157 4.61 -14.14 11.11
CA GLY A 157 5.31 -13.48 12.23
C GLY A 157 5.25 -11.94 12.17
N LYS A 158 4.43 -11.36 11.27
CA LYS A 158 4.33 -9.91 11.10
C LYS A 158 2.89 -9.43 11.27
N LEU A 159 2.74 -8.36 12.04
CA LEU A 159 1.46 -7.66 12.21
C LEU A 159 1.44 -6.44 11.30
N ILE A 160 0.69 -6.53 10.20
CA ILE A 160 0.57 -5.45 9.22
C ILE A 160 -0.69 -4.63 9.57
N LYS A 161 -0.49 -3.33 9.89
CA LYS A 161 -1.57 -2.40 10.31
C LYS A 161 -1.88 -1.32 9.27
N PHE A 162 -1.20 -1.34 8.13
CA PHE A 162 -1.30 -0.35 7.06
C PHE A 162 -1.63 -1.01 5.72
N GLY A 163 -2.17 -0.22 4.79
CA GLY A 163 -2.45 -0.61 3.40
C GLY A 163 -1.40 -0.06 2.44
N ASN A 164 -1.90 0.51 1.34
CA ASN A 164 -1.04 1.13 0.31
C ASN A 164 -0.71 2.60 0.61
N TYR A 165 -1.44 3.27 1.51
CA TYR A 165 -1.22 4.67 1.83
C TYR A 165 0.07 4.84 2.64
N VAL A 166 1.16 5.10 1.92
CA VAL A 166 2.53 5.09 2.47
C VAL A 166 3.38 6.13 1.77
N CYS A 167 4.18 6.88 2.52
CA CYS A 167 5.24 7.75 2.01
C CYS A 167 6.60 7.05 2.13
N LEU A 168 7.27 6.86 0.99
CA LEU A 168 8.54 6.17 0.85
C LEU A 168 9.66 7.15 0.48
N PRO A 169 10.74 7.27 1.26
CA PRO A 169 11.98 7.88 0.79
C PRO A 169 12.57 7.11 -0.40
N LYS A 170 13.29 7.81 -1.28
CA LYS A 170 13.92 7.25 -2.50
C LYS A 170 14.67 5.95 -2.27
N ILE A 171 15.42 5.86 -1.18
CA ILE A 171 16.21 4.67 -0.83
C ILE A 171 15.33 3.42 -0.64
N PHE A 172 14.18 3.55 0.03
CA PHE A 172 13.27 2.43 0.23
C PHE A 172 12.42 2.14 -1.00
N ALA A 173 12.03 3.17 -1.77
CA ALA A 173 11.36 2.99 -3.05
C ALA A 173 12.22 2.14 -4.00
N ALA A 174 13.50 2.48 -4.17
CA ALA A 174 14.44 1.72 -4.99
C ALA A 174 14.69 0.29 -4.46
N LYS A 175 14.75 0.12 -3.13
CA LYS A 175 14.90 -1.20 -2.50
C LYS A 175 13.69 -2.09 -2.75
N LEU A 176 12.48 -1.55 -2.63
CA LEU A 176 11.22 -2.28 -2.88
C LEU A 176 11.03 -2.62 -4.35
N ALA A 177 11.34 -1.70 -5.27
CA ALA A 177 11.21 -1.90 -6.71
C ALA A 177 11.98 -3.11 -7.25
N LYS A 178 13.07 -3.49 -6.57
CA LYS A 178 13.91 -4.66 -6.90
C LYS A 178 13.37 -5.98 -6.36
N GLN A 179 12.32 -5.96 -5.53
CA GLN A 179 11.81 -7.17 -4.89
C GLN A 179 10.74 -7.87 -5.74
N ALA A 180 10.94 -9.15 -6.06
CA ALA A 180 9.94 -9.92 -6.79
C ALA A 180 8.58 -10.01 -6.05
N CYS A 181 8.57 -10.01 -4.72
CA CYS A 181 7.34 -10.09 -3.94
C CYS A 181 6.46 -8.84 -4.01
N ILE A 182 6.98 -7.68 -4.50
CA ILE A 182 6.19 -6.46 -4.71
C ILE A 182 5.01 -6.70 -5.68
N TRP A 183 5.18 -7.64 -6.62
CA TRP A 183 4.15 -8.02 -7.59
C TRP A 183 2.96 -8.78 -6.97
N SER A 184 3.13 -9.31 -5.76
CA SER A 184 2.06 -10.00 -5.01
C SER A 184 1.34 -9.04 -4.06
N SER A 185 2.09 -8.29 -3.24
CA SER A 185 1.51 -7.36 -2.27
C SER A 185 2.50 -6.26 -1.92
N PHE A 186 2.08 -5.01 -2.07
CA PHE A 186 2.86 -3.84 -1.68
C PHE A 186 3.06 -3.81 -0.16
N SER A 187 1.97 -3.78 0.62
CA SER A 187 2.04 -3.68 2.09
C SER A 187 2.79 -4.85 2.73
N GLY A 188 2.59 -6.07 2.20
CA GLY A 188 3.33 -7.26 2.61
C GLY A 188 4.84 -7.10 2.36
N THR A 189 5.23 -6.57 1.20
CA THR A 189 6.63 -6.35 0.84
C THR A 189 7.26 -5.27 1.69
N VAL A 190 6.57 -4.15 1.95
CA VAL A 190 7.01 -3.11 2.91
C VAL A 190 7.29 -3.73 4.28
N ALA A 191 6.33 -4.52 4.82
CA ALA A 191 6.48 -5.16 6.13
C ALA A 191 7.62 -6.19 6.19
N LYS A 192 7.98 -6.81 5.06
CA LYS A 192 9.06 -7.79 4.96
C LYS A 192 10.44 -7.16 4.83
N ILE A 193 10.54 -6.09 4.04
CA ILE A 193 11.82 -5.54 3.57
C ILE A 193 12.30 -4.35 4.41
N ILE A 194 11.35 -3.56 4.93
CA ILE A 194 11.64 -2.39 5.74
C ILE A 194 11.44 -2.76 7.21
N SER A 195 12.49 -2.60 8.02
CA SER A 195 12.45 -2.92 9.45
C SER A 195 11.45 -2.03 10.21
N ASP A 196 11.03 -2.45 11.38
CA ASP A 196 10.12 -1.63 12.21
C ASP A 196 10.80 -0.34 12.69
N SER A 197 12.15 -0.34 12.86
CA SER A 197 12.95 0.84 13.19
C SER A 197 13.01 1.88 12.07
N ASP A 198 12.92 1.43 10.81
CA ASP A 198 12.97 2.26 9.59
C ASP A 198 11.56 2.71 9.17
N ARG A 199 10.56 2.45 9.99
CA ARG A 199 9.17 2.87 9.77
C ARG A 199 8.66 3.75 10.90
N THR A 200 7.83 4.68 10.54
CA THR A 200 6.99 5.44 11.46
C THR A 200 5.56 5.45 10.93
N SER A 201 4.62 5.95 11.69
CA SER A 201 3.22 5.94 11.25
C SER A 201 2.46 7.19 11.67
N VAL A 202 1.44 7.51 10.88
CA VAL A 202 0.40 8.46 11.22
C VAL A 202 -0.93 7.72 11.38
N ALA A 203 -1.82 8.28 12.18
CA ALA A 203 -3.17 7.75 12.31
C ALA A 203 -3.98 8.14 11.08
N SER A 204 -4.72 7.19 10.52
CA SER A 204 -5.56 7.40 9.34
C SER A 204 -6.99 6.92 9.58
N ILE A 205 -7.93 7.57 8.93
CA ILE A 205 -9.35 7.21 8.92
C ILE A 205 -9.74 6.88 7.48
N LYS A 206 -10.32 5.69 7.27
CA LYS A 206 -10.82 5.30 5.95
C LYS A 206 -11.88 6.29 5.48
N GLY A 207 -11.65 6.93 4.34
CA GLY A 207 -12.60 7.80 3.67
C GLY A 207 -13.75 7.03 3.02
N LYS A 208 -14.64 7.77 2.38
CA LYS A 208 -15.70 7.21 1.52
C LYS A 208 -15.25 7.32 0.08
N ARG A 209 -15.58 6.31 -0.72
CA ARG A 209 -15.40 6.39 -2.19
C ARG A 209 -16.16 7.59 -2.73
N TYR A 210 -15.55 8.26 -3.72
CA TYR A 210 -16.21 9.40 -4.36
C TYR A 210 -17.38 8.96 -5.21
N PHE A 211 -17.24 7.85 -5.95
CA PHE A 211 -18.28 7.36 -6.86
C PHE A 211 -18.40 5.84 -6.82
N GLY A 212 -19.64 5.37 -6.87
CA GLY A 212 -19.99 3.96 -6.96
C GLY A 212 -19.66 3.11 -5.72
N PRO A 213 -20.10 1.86 -5.71
CA PRO A 213 -19.80 0.90 -4.64
C PRO A 213 -18.36 0.38 -4.75
N SER A 214 -17.88 -0.28 -3.69
CA SER A 214 -16.61 -1.01 -3.74
C SER A 214 -16.65 -2.07 -4.84
N LYS A 215 -15.63 -2.08 -5.68
CA LYS A 215 -15.48 -3.08 -6.76
C LYS A 215 -14.82 -4.38 -6.26
N MET A 216 -14.43 -4.46 -4.98
CA MET A 216 -13.77 -5.62 -4.39
C MET A 216 -14.79 -6.61 -3.85
N SER A 217 -14.85 -7.80 -4.42
CA SER A 217 -15.68 -8.91 -3.94
C SER A 217 -15.06 -9.58 -2.69
N PHE A 218 -15.84 -10.44 -2.04
CA PHE A 218 -15.33 -11.25 -0.92
C PHE A 218 -14.15 -12.15 -1.36
N PHE A 219 -14.21 -12.73 -2.54
CA PHE A 219 -13.12 -13.56 -3.08
C PHE A 219 -11.86 -12.73 -3.35
N ASP A 220 -12.00 -11.49 -3.83
CA ASP A 220 -10.85 -10.60 -4.03
C ASP A 220 -10.19 -10.25 -2.69
N LEU A 221 -10.96 -10.07 -1.63
CA LEU A 221 -10.42 -9.89 -0.27
C LEU A 221 -9.63 -11.12 0.20
N LEU A 222 -10.11 -12.32 -0.05
CA LEU A 222 -9.38 -13.56 0.27
C LEU A 222 -8.08 -13.67 -0.54
N ILE A 223 -8.15 -13.42 -1.86
CA ILE A 223 -6.98 -13.42 -2.74
C ILE A 223 -5.95 -12.38 -2.26
N HIS A 224 -6.41 -11.19 -1.90
CA HIS A 224 -5.54 -10.15 -1.34
C HIS A 224 -4.87 -10.61 -0.04
N SER A 225 -5.61 -11.26 0.84
CA SER A 225 -5.12 -11.82 2.10
C SER A 225 -4.05 -12.89 1.87
N PHE A 226 -4.30 -13.84 0.96
CA PHE A 226 -3.32 -14.86 0.58
C PHE A 226 -2.10 -14.27 -0.12
N SER A 227 -2.27 -13.19 -0.89
CA SER A 227 -1.17 -12.46 -1.52
C SER A 227 -0.18 -11.90 -0.50
N ILE A 228 -0.68 -11.40 0.62
CA ILE A 228 0.17 -10.94 1.73
C ILE A 228 0.96 -12.12 2.33
N ILE A 229 0.29 -13.24 2.60
CA ILE A 229 0.93 -14.46 3.16
C ILE A 229 1.99 -14.99 2.20
N ALA A 230 1.71 -14.99 0.89
CA ALA A 230 2.64 -15.45 -0.15
C ALA A 230 3.96 -14.66 -0.20
N VAL A 231 3.94 -13.38 0.19
CA VAL A 231 5.17 -12.58 0.35
C VAL A 231 6.13 -13.23 1.34
N PHE A 232 5.61 -13.92 2.36
CA PHE A 232 6.37 -14.58 3.43
C PHE A 232 6.50 -16.10 3.22
N ARG A 233 6.40 -16.59 1.97
CA ARG A 233 6.32 -18.02 1.64
C ARG A 233 7.30 -18.91 2.42
N ARG A 234 8.58 -18.52 2.55
CA ARG A 234 9.58 -19.34 3.29
C ARG A 234 9.20 -19.46 4.76
N THR A 235 8.91 -18.33 5.42
CA THR A 235 8.49 -18.31 6.84
C THR A 235 7.21 -19.10 7.05
N THR A 236 6.24 -18.94 6.14
CA THR A 236 4.96 -19.65 6.18
C THR A 236 5.17 -21.17 6.07
N ILE A 237 5.96 -21.63 5.11
CA ILE A 237 6.25 -23.06 4.94
C ILE A 237 6.92 -23.61 6.20
N VAL A 238 7.99 -22.98 6.70
CA VAL A 238 8.70 -23.45 7.89
C VAL A 238 7.76 -23.55 9.09
N ARG A 239 6.98 -22.52 9.36
CA ARG A 239 6.03 -22.51 10.49
C ARG A 239 4.94 -23.57 10.33
N SER A 240 4.34 -23.69 9.14
CA SER A 240 3.32 -24.70 8.88
C SER A 240 3.89 -26.13 9.07
N THR A 241 5.12 -26.39 8.62
CA THR A 241 5.78 -27.67 8.81
C THR A 241 6.03 -27.95 10.30
N LEU A 242 6.50 -26.96 11.07
CA LEU A 242 6.71 -27.11 12.51
C LEU A 242 5.38 -27.38 13.24
N PHE A 243 4.29 -26.68 12.89
CA PHE A 243 2.97 -26.95 13.44
C PHE A 243 2.48 -28.36 13.12
N LEU A 244 2.70 -28.84 11.87
CA LEU A 244 2.34 -30.20 11.47
C LEU A 244 3.12 -31.24 12.27
N ILE A 245 4.43 -31.08 12.42
CA ILE A 245 5.28 -32.01 13.21
C ILE A 245 4.79 -32.06 14.66
N PHE A 246 4.55 -30.88 15.26
CA PHE A 246 4.04 -30.80 16.63
C PHE A 246 2.67 -31.46 16.79
N TYR A 247 1.76 -31.25 15.84
CA TYR A 247 0.44 -31.87 15.82
C TYR A 247 0.54 -33.41 15.72
N LEU A 248 1.37 -33.93 14.82
CA LEU A 248 1.59 -35.36 14.68
C LEU A 248 2.19 -35.95 15.97
N PHE A 249 3.20 -35.31 16.55
CA PHE A 249 3.77 -35.73 17.82
C PHE A 249 2.69 -35.82 18.91
N PHE A 250 1.84 -34.78 19.04
CA PHE A 250 0.75 -34.75 20.01
C PHE A 250 -0.25 -35.89 19.76
N VAL A 251 -0.66 -36.14 18.51
CA VAL A 251 -1.58 -37.24 18.17
C VAL A 251 -0.97 -38.61 18.50
N PHE A 252 0.27 -38.88 18.12
CA PHE A 252 0.93 -40.16 18.41
C PHE A 252 1.15 -40.35 19.91
N SER A 253 1.53 -39.34 20.65
CA SER A 253 1.68 -39.41 22.11
C SER A 253 0.38 -39.80 22.82
N ASN A 254 -0.76 -39.22 22.38
CA ASN A 254 -2.07 -39.55 22.95
C ASN A 254 -2.55 -40.97 22.54
N LEU A 255 -2.30 -41.39 21.31
CA LEU A 255 -2.59 -42.78 20.87
C LEU A 255 -1.80 -43.80 21.68
N SER A 256 -0.52 -43.55 21.95
CA SER A 256 0.32 -44.44 22.77
C SER A 256 -0.19 -44.56 24.22
N ILE A 257 -0.75 -43.54 24.78
CA ILE A 257 -1.37 -43.55 26.12
C ILE A 257 -2.65 -44.41 26.11
N ILE A 258 -3.48 -44.28 25.08
CA ILE A 258 -4.75 -45.04 24.96
C ILE A 258 -4.48 -46.57 24.74
N THR A 259 -3.39 -46.93 24.06
CA THR A 259 -3.01 -48.34 23.86
C THR A 259 -2.35 -48.99 25.07
N LEU A 260 -1.98 -48.23 26.07
CA LEU A 260 -1.37 -48.70 27.34
C LEU A 260 -2.40 -48.81 28.49
N LEU A 261 -3.62 -48.29 28.30
CA LEU A 261 -4.78 -48.45 29.20
C LEU A 261 -5.71 -49.58 28.77
#